data_4d1d0019661fe8fe326ae08329abe661
#
_entry.id   4d1d0019661fe8fe326ae08329abe661
#
_cell.length_a   1.000
_cell.length_b   1.000
_cell.length_c   1.000
_cell.angle_alpha   90.00
_cell.angle_beta   90.00
_cell.angle_gamma   90.00
#
_symmetry.space_group_name_H-M   'P 1'
#
loop_
_entity.id
_entity.type
_entity.pdbx_description
1 polymer ?
#
loop_
_entity_poly.entity_id
_entity_poly.type
_entity_poly.pdbx_seq_one_letter_code
_entity_poly.pdbx_strand_id
1 'polypeptide(L)'
;MGSMQAQTVDVLKVDTTQVDTAKVELPWPQNLQARLDTLVSSPMLQYTQLGMMVYDLTADSTLYTFNPKQTMRPASTMKLLTSISALDQLGGKYEFKTSLYYTGCVKDSVLIGDLYCVGGMDPLFDKTDMAAFSESVKALGIHTFQGKIVAVTGFKDQDLLGEGWCWDDDNPMLTPLLIEKKDEFISRFTKQLDMDSIYVDGPATNGSLPKNALLLCTRSHQLVDVLEPMMKNSDNLYAESMFYQLAAAAGAHPAKASHARQQVKKTLSRAGVTGQYKIADGSGLSLYNYVTPELLAKLLIYAYRKSSIIRDLYVSLPIAGEDGTLKKRMKDGPAHINVRAKTGTVTGVSSLAGYAVAANNHMLVFSIINQGIMKADDGRIFQDKVCNALCK
;
A
#
# COMPACT_ATOMS: atom_id res chain seq x y z
N MET A 1 21.16 -76.27 69.19
CA MET A 1 20.55 -74.96 69.22
C MET A 1 21.49 -74.01 68.49
N GLY A 2 21.25 -73.83 67.19
CA GLY A 2 22.07 -72.99 66.34
C GLY A 2 21.29 -71.72 65.94
N SER A 3 21.78 -70.58 66.27
CA SER A 3 21.22 -69.29 65.88
C SER A 3 21.66 -68.94 64.46
N MET A 4 20.72 -68.78 63.57
CA MET A 4 20.95 -68.22 62.25
C MET A 4 21.04 -66.70 62.38
N GLN A 5 22.18 -66.12 62.01
CA GLN A 5 22.32 -64.70 61.78
C GLN A 5 21.86 -64.35 60.37
N ALA A 6 20.92 -63.35 60.21
CA ALA A 6 20.50 -62.80 58.97
C ALA A 6 21.54 -61.77 58.49
N GLN A 7 22.08 -61.96 57.31
CA GLN A 7 22.88 -60.97 56.59
C GLN A 7 21.94 -59.95 55.93
N THR A 8 22.09 -58.66 56.32
CA THR A 8 21.45 -57.51 55.59
C THR A 8 22.23 -57.24 54.32
N VAL A 9 21.50 -57.29 53.18
CA VAL A 9 22.07 -56.89 51.92
C VAL A 9 21.87 -55.37 51.76
N ASP A 10 22.99 -54.65 51.67
CA ASP A 10 23.07 -53.23 51.40
C ASP A 10 22.59 -52.99 49.97
N VAL A 11 21.42 -52.31 49.79
CA VAL A 11 20.93 -51.83 48.50
C VAL A 11 21.69 -50.56 48.13
N LEU A 12 22.60 -50.70 47.16
CA LEU A 12 23.26 -49.54 46.53
C LEU A 12 22.18 -48.59 45.96
N LYS A 13 22.11 -47.38 46.51
CA LYS A 13 21.36 -46.25 45.93
C LYS A 13 22.05 -45.87 44.64
N VAL A 14 21.39 -46.15 43.50
CA VAL A 14 21.77 -45.60 42.21
C VAL A 14 21.43 -44.11 42.23
N ASP A 15 22.45 -43.29 42.24
CA ASP A 15 22.34 -41.84 42.13
C ASP A 15 21.93 -41.52 40.71
N THR A 16 20.62 -41.22 40.50
CA THR A 16 20.10 -40.71 39.23
C THR A 16 20.54 -39.24 39.12
N THR A 17 21.76 -39.02 38.68
CA THR A 17 22.18 -37.70 38.19
C THR A 17 21.22 -37.31 37.07
N GLN A 18 20.39 -36.29 37.34
CA GLN A 18 19.62 -35.60 36.30
C GLN A 18 20.62 -35.14 35.22
N VAL A 19 20.57 -35.81 34.08
CA VAL A 19 21.24 -35.31 32.88
C VAL A 19 20.47 -34.03 32.48
N ASP A 20 21.07 -32.90 32.85
CA ASP A 20 20.60 -31.61 32.38
C ASP A 20 20.77 -31.59 30.84
N THR A 21 19.70 -31.95 30.14
CA THR A 21 19.68 -31.86 28.70
C THR A 21 19.62 -30.39 28.35
N ALA A 22 20.77 -29.71 28.37
CA ALA A 22 20.92 -28.41 27.74
C ALA A 22 20.33 -28.51 26.31
N LYS A 23 19.24 -27.81 26.06
CA LYS A 23 18.65 -27.72 24.72
C LYS A 23 19.74 -27.20 23.79
N VAL A 24 20.31 -28.09 22.96
CA VAL A 24 21.27 -27.70 21.95
C VAL A 24 20.54 -26.68 21.06
N GLU A 25 20.95 -25.42 21.10
CA GLU A 25 20.42 -24.41 20.19
C GLU A 25 20.81 -24.78 18.77
N LEU A 26 19.79 -24.98 17.93
CA LEU A 26 20.00 -25.25 16.52
C LEU A 26 20.72 -24.04 15.87
N PRO A 27 21.69 -24.26 14.97
CA PRO A 27 22.33 -23.18 14.25
C PRO A 27 21.35 -22.48 13.31
N TRP A 28 21.72 -21.29 12.83
CA TRP A 28 21.03 -20.62 11.74
C TRP A 28 21.25 -21.37 10.40
N PRO A 29 20.20 -21.56 9.57
CA PRO A 29 18.81 -21.10 9.71
C PRO A 29 17.87 -22.10 10.39
N GLN A 30 18.35 -23.28 10.83
CA GLN A 30 17.52 -24.35 11.38
C GLN A 30 16.77 -23.92 12.65
N ASN A 31 17.34 -23.05 13.47
CA ASN A 31 16.70 -22.49 14.64
C ASN A 31 15.47 -21.64 14.27
N LEU A 32 15.52 -20.85 13.19
CA LEU A 32 14.39 -20.10 12.67
C LEU A 32 13.32 -21.04 12.12
N GLN A 33 13.73 -22.02 11.29
CA GLN A 33 12.82 -22.99 10.70
C GLN A 33 12.01 -23.73 11.77
N ALA A 34 12.65 -24.21 12.82
CA ALA A 34 11.99 -24.90 13.94
C ALA A 34 10.99 -24.01 14.69
N ARG A 35 11.31 -22.70 14.87
CA ARG A 35 10.35 -21.74 15.42
C ARG A 35 9.13 -21.55 14.53
N LEU A 36 9.33 -21.46 13.22
CA LEU A 36 8.24 -21.31 12.27
C LEU A 36 7.38 -22.58 12.15
N ASP A 37 7.99 -23.78 12.18
CA ASP A 37 7.29 -25.07 12.21
C ASP A 37 6.36 -25.17 13.43
N THR A 38 6.82 -24.68 14.58
CA THR A 38 5.97 -24.60 15.78
C THR A 38 4.76 -23.68 15.57
N LEU A 39 4.94 -22.55 14.90
CA LEU A 39 3.84 -21.62 14.64
C LEU A 39 2.83 -22.14 13.61
N VAL A 40 3.29 -22.82 12.56
CA VAL A 40 2.37 -23.41 11.56
C VAL A 40 1.68 -24.66 12.07
N SER A 41 2.03 -25.16 13.25
CA SER A 41 1.26 -26.20 13.97
C SER A 41 0.13 -25.63 14.85
N SER A 42 -0.13 -24.32 14.77
CA SER A 42 -1.19 -23.64 15.54
C SER A 42 -2.57 -24.23 15.26
N PRO A 43 -3.42 -24.45 16.30
CA PRO A 43 -4.79 -24.92 16.13
C PRO A 43 -5.65 -24.07 15.19
N MET A 44 -5.36 -22.77 15.09
CA MET A 44 -6.04 -21.86 14.14
C MET A 44 -5.98 -22.40 12.71
N LEU A 45 -4.86 -23.04 12.31
CA LEU A 45 -4.65 -23.51 10.94
C LEU A 45 -5.44 -24.79 10.59
N GLN A 46 -6.13 -25.40 11.56
CA GLN A 46 -7.08 -26.47 11.26
C GLN A 46 -8.34 -25.96 10.55
N TYR A 47 -8.66 -24.66 10.71
CA TYR A 47 -9.89 -24.06 10.19
C TYR A 47 -9.64 -22.90 9.22
N THR A 48 -8.38 -22.49 9.04
CA THR A 48 -8.01 -21.34 8.22
C THR A 48 -6.92 -21.72 7.21
N GLN A 49 -6.77 -20.89 6.18
CA GLN A 49 -5.71 -21.06 5.20
C GLN A 49 -4.54 -20.11 5.55
N LEU A 50 -3.33 -20.64 5.42
CA LEU A 50 -2.09 -19.88 5.54
C LEU A 50 -1.28 -20.04 4.26
N GLY A 51 -0.77 -18.93 3.75
CA GLY A 51 0.30 -18.89 2.78
C GLY A 51 1.44 -18.02 3.31
N MET A 52 2.68 -18.51 3.25
CA MET A 52 3.84 -17.81 3.77
C MET A 52 5.11 -18.10 2.96
N MET A 53 5.95 -17.07 2.81
CA MET A 53 7.31 -17.20 2.30
C MET A 53 8.25 -16.30 3.08
N VAL A 54 9.42 -16.81 3.44
CA VAL A 54 10.53 -16.08 4.06
C VAL A 54 11.79 -16.29 3.22
N TYR A 55 12.45 -15.19 2.89
CA TYR A 55 13.65 -15.18 2.06
C TYR A 55 14.75 -14.35 2.72
N ASP A 56 15.97 -14.87 2.71
CA ASP A 56 17.16 -14.21 3.22
C ASP A 56 17.84 -13.45 2.08
N LEU A 57 17.77 -12.13 2.13
CA LEU A 57 18.42 -11.25 1.14
C LEU A 57 19.93 -11.21 1.29
N THR A 58 20.45 -11.49 2.50
CA THR A 58 21.89 -11.50 2.76
C THR A 58 22.53 -12.78 2.25
N ALA A 59 21.89 -13.93 2.48
CA ALA A 59 22.37 -15.25 2.01
C ALA A 59 21.82 -15.63 0.62
N ASP A 60 20.96 -14.80 0.03
CA ASP A 60 20.29 -14.99 -1.27
C ASP A 60 19.57 -16.35 -1.38
N SER A 61 18.83 -16.73 -0.35
CA SER A 61 18.20 -18.06 -0.25
C SER A 61 16.83 -18.02 0.39
N THR A 62 15.96 -18.96 -0.01
CA THR A 62 14.67 -19.17 0.64
C THR A 62 14.88 -19.90 1.96
N LEU A 63 14.42 -19.29 3.06
CA LEU A 63 14.53 -19.88 4.41
C LEU A 63 13.33 -20.75 4.77
N TYR A 64 12.12 -20.30 4.41
CA TYR A 64 10.90 -20.98 4.78
C TYR A 64 9.76 -20.76 3.79
N THR A 65 8.96 -21.78 3.57
CA THR A 65 7.73 -21.68 2.78
C THR A 65 6.61 -22.53 3.37
N PHE A 66 5.40 -21.99 3.31
CA PHE A 66 4.17 -22.72 3.60
C PHE A 66 3.11 -22.30 2.59
N ASN A 67 2.64 -23.22 1.74
CA ASN A 67 1.71 -22.95 0.64
C ASN A 67 2.09 -21.68 -0.19
N PRO A 68 3.35 -21.49 -0.61
CA PRO A 68 3.82 -20.23 -1.19
C PRO A 68 3.15 -19.87 -2.52
N LYS A 69 2.63 -20.85 -3.25
CA LYS A 69 1.97 -20.70 -4.57
C LYS A 69 0.45 -20.69 -4.51
N GLN A 70 -0.13 -20.82 -3.31
CA GLN A 70 -1.59 -20.75 -3.16
C GLN A 70 -2.08 -19.35 -3.49
N THR A 71 -3.06 -19.23 -4.37
CA THR A 71 -3.71 -17.97 -4.70
C THR A 71 -4.64 -17.56 -3.57
N MET A 72 -4.44 -16.39 -3.02
CA MET A 72 -5.16 -15.86 -1.87
C MET A 72 -5.48 -14.37 -2.08
N ARG A 73 -6.49 -13.86 -1.38
CA ARG A 73 -6.82 -12.45 -1.41
C ARG A 73 -5.76 -11.64 -0.68
N PRO A 74 -5.14 -10.64 -1.32
CA PRO A 74 -4.05 -9.86 -0.70
C PRO A 74 -4.55 -8.83 0.31
N ALA A 75 -5.80 -8.39 0.21
CA ALA A 75 -6.25 -7.16 0.84
C ALA A 75 -5.25 -6.00 0.52
N SER A 76 -5.02 -5.06 1.44
CA SER A 76 -4.15 -3.90 1.17
C SER A 76 -2.65 -4.21 0.98
N THR A 77 -2.19 -5.47 1.09
CA THR A 77 -0.84 -5.80 0.59
C THR A 77 -0.75 -5.72 -0.94
N MET A 78 -1.89 -5.61 -1.63
CA MET A 78 -1.97 -5.25 -3.06
C MET A 78 -1.25 -3.92 -3.35
N LYS A 79 -1.25 -2.98 -2.41
CA LYS A 79 -0.56 -1.69 -2.54
C LYS A 79 0.96 -1.82 -2.75
N LEU A 80 1.56 -2.96 -2.39
CA LEU A 80 2.95 -3.26 -2.75
C LEU A 80 3.13 -3.41 -4.27
N LEU A 81 2.16 -4.02 -4.96
CA LEU A 81 2.22 -4.15 -6.41
C LEU A 81 2.13 -2.77 -7.07
N THR A 82 1.19 -1.95 -6.63
CA THR A 82 0.98 -0.60 -7.14
C THR A 82 2.18 0.30 -6.88
N SER A 83 2.66 0.36 -5.63
CA SER A 83 3.79 1.23 -5.23
C SER A 83 5.10 0.85 -5.91
N ILE A 84 5.44 -0.43 -5.91
CA ILE A 84 6.68 -0.90 -6.54
C ILE A 84 6.63 -0.69 -8.06
N SER A 85 5.46 -0.89 -8.68
CA SER A 85 5.30 -0.62 -10.12
C SER A 85 5.42 0.87 -10.45
N ALA A 86 4.85 1.74 -9.61
CA ALA A 86 4.94 3.18 -9.79
C ALA A 86 6.39 3.68 -9.59
N LEU A 87 7.07 3.24 -8.54
CA LEU A 87 8.48 3.58 -8.32
C LEU A 87 9.39 3.06 -9.43
N ASP A 88 9.13 1.83 -9.96
CA ASP A 88 9.92 1.22 -11.04
C ASP A 88 9.77 1.94 -12.38
N GLN A 89 8.57 2.44 -12.70
CA GLN A 89 8.25 2.98 -14.02
C GLN A 89 8.22 4.51 -14.07
N LEU A 90 7.82 5.16 -12.97
CA LEU A 90 7.66 6.60 -12.90
C LEU A 90 8.75 7.27 -12.06
N GLY A 91 9.22 6.57 -11.02
CA GLY A 91 10.16 7.13 -10.04
C GLY A 91 9.52 8.04 -9.01
N GLY A 92 10.20 8.25 -7.86
CA GLY A 92 9.64 8.99 -6.72
C GLY A 92 9.34 10.47 -6.98
N LYS A 93 9.99 11.08 -7.98
CA LYS A 93 9.80 12.50 -8.37
C LYS A 93 8.71 12.72 -9.40
N TYR A 94 8.02 11.67 -9.84
CA TYR A 94 6.88 11.83 -10.74
C TYR A 94 5.81 12.69 -10.10
N GLU A 95 5.16 13.58 -10.89
CA GLU A 95 4.20 14.57 -10.38
C GLU A 95 2.77 14.22 -10.77
N PHE A 96 1.89 14.21 -9.78
CA PHE A 96 0.44 14.29 -9.95
C PHE A 96 0.09 15.76 -10.16
N LYS A 97 -0.70 16.10 -11.19
CA LYS A 97 -0.94 17.50 -11.58
C LYS A 97 -2.41 17.81 -11.67
N THR A 98 -2.81 18.93 -11.07
CA THR A 98 -4.10 19.57 -11.31
C THR A 98 -3.85 20.97 -11.84
N SER A 99 -4.48 21.35 -12.94
CA SER A 99 -4.16 22.60 -13.65
C SER A 99 -5.40 23.43 -13.93
N LEU A 100 -5.23 24.73 -13.88
CA LEU A 100 -6.24 25.72 -14.23
C LEU A 100 -5.85 26.43 -15.52
N TYR A 101 -6.78 26.48 -16.47
CA TYR A 101 -6.64 27.19 -17.73
C TYR A 101 -7.79 28.17 -17.90
N TYR A 102 -7.62 29.10 -18.83
CA TYR A 102 -8.68 30.01 -19.24
C TYR A 102 -8.71 30.21 -20.77
N THR A 103 -9.83 30.70 -21.28
CA THR A 103 -9.97 31.19 -22.64
C THR A 103 -10.54 32.62 -22.63
N GLY A 104 -10.58 33.26 -23.79
CA GLY A 104 -11.12 34.61 -23.93
C GLY A 104 -10.14 35.72 -23.61
N CYS A 105 -10.66 36.86 -23.17
CA CYS A 105 -9.85 38.05 -22.92
C CYS A 105 -10.35 38.82 -21.68
N VAL A 106 -9.47 39.58 -21.07
CA VAL A 106 -9.82 40.52 -19.99
C VAL A 106 -10.14 41.88 -20.60
N LYS A 107 -11.31 42.44 -20.28
CA LYS A 107 -11.72 43.79 -20.66
C LYS A 107 -12.42 44.44 -19.46
N ASP A 108 -12.02 45.64 -19.13
CA ASP A 108 -12.62 46.45 -18.04
C ASP A 108 -12.74 45.67 -16.72
N SER A 109 -11.68 44.93 -16.34
CA SER A 109 -11.60 44.03 -15.18
C SER A 109 -12.62 42.89 -15.20
N VAL A 110 -13.12 42.51 -16.38
CA VAL A 110 -13.99 41.35 -16.58
C VAL A 110 -13.28 40.33 -17.48
N LEU A 111 -13.19 39.10 -17.07
CA LEU A 111 -12.80 37.98 -17.95
C LEU A 111 -14.04 37.54 -18.76
N ILE A 112 -14.00 37.74 -20.06
CA ILE A 112 -15.00 37.25 -20.99
C ILE A 112 -14.47 35.96 -21.64
N GLY A 113 -14.85 34.82 -21.09
CA GLY A 113 -14.32 33.52 -21.49
C GLY A 113 -14.58 32.46 -20.43
N ASP A 114 -13.96 31.28 -20.54
CA ASP A 114 -14.19 30.14 -19.63
C ASP A 114 -12.94 29.82 -18.80
N LEU A 115 -13.14 29.31 -17.59
CA LEU A 115 -12.12 28.69 -16.74
C LEU A 115 -12.22 27.15 -16.85
N TYR A 116 -11.09 26.49 -16.99
CA TYR A 116 -11.02 25.03 -17.14
C TYR A 116 -10.20 24.42 -16.00
N CYS A 117 -10.85 23.66 -15.14
CA CYS A 117 -10.18 22.90 -14.08
C CYS A 117 -9.84 21.49 -14.62
N VAL A 118 -8.56 21.24 -14.89
CA VAL A 118 -8.09 19.99 -15.48
C VAL A 118 -7.58 19.09 -14.36
N GLY A 119 -8.33 18.03 -14.08
CA GLY A 119 -8.01 17.07 -13.03
C GLY A 119 -7.00 16.01 -13.48
N GLY A 120 -6.00 15.73 -12.65
CA GLY A 120 -5.03 14.66 -12.83
C GLY A 120 -5.06 13.62 -11.73
N MET A 121 -6.18 13.50 -11.00
CA MET A 121 -6.36 12.52 -9.93
C MET A 121 -5.30 12.64 -8.83
N ASP A 122 -5.01 13.90 -8.44
CA ASP A 122 -4.09 14.22 -7.34
C ASP A 122 -4.81 14.12 -5.99
N PRO A 123 -4.52 13.12 -5.15
CA PRO A 123 -5.23 12.91 -3.89
C PRO A 123 -4.77 13.86 -2.77
N LEU A 124 -3.67 14.60 -3.01
CA LEU A 124 -3.11 15.56 -2.05
C LEU A 124 -3.61 16.99 -2.26
N PHE A 125 -4.30 17.28 -3.39
CA PHE A 125 -4.80 18.62 -3.65
C PHE A 125 -5.68 19.11 -2.51
N ASP A 126 -5.29 20.26 -1.92
CA ASP A 126 -5.91 20.79 -0.71
C ASP A 126 -6.41 22.23 -0.88
N LYS A 127 -6.85 22.83 0.24
CA LYS A 127 -7.32 24.22 0.29
C LYS A 127 -6.22 25.23 -0.05
N THR A 128 -4.96 24.92 0.21
CA THR A 128 -3.82 25.81 -0.13
C THR A 128 -3.60 25.84 -1.64
N ASP A 129 -3.74 24.71 -2.30
CA ASP A 129 -3.71 24.61 -3.76
C ASP A 129 -4.89 25.33 -4.39
N MET A 130 -6.08 25.19 -3.78
CA MET A 130 -7.28 25.88 -4.22
C MET A 130 -7.14 27.41 -4.10
N ALA A 131 -6.56 27.91 -3.01
CA ALA A 131 -6.27 29.33 -2.85
C ALA A 131 -5.30 29.84 -3.92
N ALA A 132 -4.26 29.06 -4.25
CA ALA A 132 -3.33 29.41 -5.34
C ALA A 132 -4.01 29.47 -6.72
N PHE A 133 -5.01 28.62 -6.96
CA PHE A 133 -5.85 28.70 -8.17
C PHE A 133 -6.61 30.02 -8.19
N SER A 134 -7.30 30.39 -7.11
CA SER A 134 -8.05 31.64 -7.04
C SER A 134 -7.13 32.86 -7.15
N GLU A 135 -5.97 32.85 -6.49
CA GLU A 135 -4.98 33.93 -6.62
C GLU A 135 -4.49 34.10 -8.07
N SER A 136 -4.31 33.01 -8.80
CA SER A 136 -3.90 33.08 -10.20
C SER A 136 -4.99 33.72 -11.09
N VAL A 137 -6.27 33.50 -10.78
CA VAL A 137 -7.39 34.20 -11.43
C VAL A 137 -7.39 35.70 -11.08
N LYS A 138 -7.20 36.01 -9.79
CA LYS A 138 -7.12 37.40 -9.31
C LYS A 138 -5.95 38.18 -9.94
N ALA A 139 -4.84 37.50 -10.21
CA ALA A 139 -3.67 38.10 -10.87
C ALA A 139 -3.95 38.56 -12.32
N LEU A 140 -5.06 38.13 -12.94
CA LEU A 140 -5.54 38.68 -14.21
C LEU A 140 -6.09 40.11 -14.07
N GLY A 141 -6.22 40.64 -12.86
CA GLY A 141 -6.78 41.98 -12.59
C GLY A 141 -8.31 42.03 -12.77
N ILE A 142 -9.02 40.94 -12.54
CA ILE A 142 -10.46 40.85 -12.72
C ILE A 142 -11.22 40.87 -11.41
N HIS A 143 -12.45 41.41 -11.44
CA HIS A 143 -13.45 41.35 -10.38
C HIS A 143 -14.69 40.54 -10.79
N THR A 144 -14.85 40.32 -12.07
CA THR A 144 -15.97 39.55 -12.62
C THR A 144 -15.47 38.58 -13.66
N PHE A 145 -16.03 37.40 -13.64
CA PHE A 145 -15.81 36.36 -14.60
C PHE A 145 -17.14 36.04 -15.30
N GLN A 146 -17.22 36.35 -16.61
CA GLN A 146 -18.38 36.06 -17.46
C GLN A 146 -18.06 34.87 -18.36
N GLY A 147 -18.53 33.67 -17.95
CA GLY A 147 -18.30 32.43 -18.66
C GLY A 147 -18.53 31.22 -17.77
N LYS A 148 -18.06 30.07 -18.21
CA LYS A 148 -18.30 28.78 -17.54
C LYS A 148 -17.08 28.35 -16.73
N ILE A 149 -17.31 27.75 -15.59
CA ILE A 149 -16.30 26.92 -14.93
C ILE A 149 -16.45 25.48 -15.44
N VAL A 150 -15.46 25.01 -16.17
CA VAL A 150 -15.52 23.71 -16.86
C VAL A 150 -14.68 22.69 -16.10
N ALA A 151 -15.32 21.63 -15.61
CA ALA A 151 -14.64 20.47 -15.06
C ALA A 151 -14.12 19.58 -16.22
N VAL A 152 -12.80 19.45 -16.33
CA VAL A 152 -12.15 18.60 -17.32
C VAL A 152 -11.67 17.32 -16.65
N THR A 153 -12.48 16.27 -16.75
CA THR A 153 -12.27 14.97 -16.07
C THR A 153 -11.81 13.86 -17.01
N GLY A 154 -11.35 14.22 -18.21
CA GLY A 154 -10.93 13.27 -19.26
C GLY A 154 -9.64 12.50 -18.97
N PHE A 155 -9.00 12.71 -17.82
CA PHE A 155 -7.80 11.97 -17.39
C PHE A 155 -8.03 10.46 -17.34
N LYS A 156 -9.17 10.01 -16.78
CA LYS A 156 -9.58 8.60 -16.72
C LYS A 156 -10.99 8.40 -17.31
N ASP A 157 -11.36 7.12 -17.46
CA ASP A 157 -12.74 6.73 -17.77
C ASP A 157 -13.72 7.24 -16.69
N GLN A 158 -15.01 7.07 -16.94
CA GLN A 158 -16.07 7.60 -16.07
C GLN A 158 -16.45 6.64 -14.92
N ASP A 159 -15.78 5.49 -14.78
CA ASP A 159 -16.06 4.54 -13.72
C ASP A 159 -15.63 5.12 -12.37
N LEU A 160 -16.59 5.42 -11.50
CA LEU A 160 -16.34 6.02 -10.18
C LEU A 160 -15.96 5.01 -9.11
N LEU A 161 -16.16 3.72 -9.37
CA LEU A 161 -15.82 2.61 -8.47
C LEU A 161 -14.86 1.65 -9.15
N GLY A 162 -14.05 0.95 -8.36
CA GLY A 162 -13.19 -0.13 -8.84
C GLY A 162 -13.96 -1.42 -9.15
N GLU A 163 -13.39 -2.28 -9.99
CA GLU A 163 -13.97 -3.58 -10.36
C GLU A 163 -14.17 -4.44 -9.10
N GLY A 164 -15.42 -4.85 -8.84
CA GLY A 164 -15.78 -5.71 -7.71
C GLY A 164 -15.84 -5.01 -6.36
N TRP A 165 -15.94 -3.67 -6.34
CA TRP A 165 -16.28 -2.92 -5.13
C TRP A 165 -17.79 -2.98 -4.86
N CYS A 166 -18.17 -3.13 -3.59
CA CYS A 166 -19.58 -3.03 -3.22
C CYS A 166 -19.99 -1.55 -3.16
N TRP A 167 -21.10 -1.22 -3.79
CA TRP A 167 -21.57 0.17 -3.91
C TRP A 167 -21.99 0.80 -2.56
N ASP A 168 -22.29 -0.04 -1.57
CA ASP A 168 -22.74 0.34 -0.21
C ASP A 168 -21.59 0.36 0.82
N ASP A 169 -20.35 0.06 0.39
CA ASP A 169 -19.17 0.22 1.21
C ASP A 169 -18.69 1.70 1.23
N ASP A 170 -17.88 2.08 2.22
CA ASP A 170 -17.20 3.38 2.28
C ASP A 170 -16.04 3.43 1.27
N ASN A 171 -16.40 3.55 -0.01
CA ASN A 171 -15.46 3.57 -1.12
C ASN A 171 -14.98 4.98 -1.44
N PRO A 172 -13.71 5.17 -1.82
CA PRO A 172 -13.27 6.43 -2.39
C PRO A 172 -13.90 6.65 -3.78
N MET A 173 -14.27 7.89 -4.08
CA MET A 173 -14.71 8.27 -5.42
C MET A 173 -13.51 8.41 -6.36
N LEU A 174 -13.52 7.65 -7.46
CA LEU A 174 -12.45 7.67 -8.46
C LEU A 174 -12.70 8.78 -9.49
N THR A 175 -12.59 10.03 -9.06
CA THR A 175 -12.71 11.21 -9.93
C THR A 175 -11.35 11.89 -10.13
N PRO A 176 -11.08 12.46 -11.32
CA PRO A 176 -9.83 13.20 -11.56
C PRO A 176 -9.73 14.53 -10.84
N LEU A 177 -10.84 15.19 -10.52
CA LEU A 177 -10.88 16.46 -9.77
C LEU A 177 -11.25 16.22 -8.31
N LEU A 178 -10.21 16.21 -7.46
CA LEU A 178 -10.33 15.98 -6.02
C LEU A 178 -9.91 17.23 -5.25
N ILE A 179 -10.53 17.48 -4.13
CA ILE A 179 -10.05 18.39 -3.08
C ILE A 179 -10.24 17.75 -1.72
N GLU A 180 -9.15 17.64 -0.93
CA GLU A 180 -9.16 16.94 0.36
C GLU A 180 -9.83 15.56 0.27
N LYS A 181 -9.53 14.82 -0.80
CA LYS A 181 -10.04 13.48 -1.14
C LYS A 181 -11.54 13.42 -1.48
N LYS A 182 -12.20 14.54 -1.74
CA LYS A 182 -13.63 14.62 -2.04
C LYS A 182 -13.89 15.12 -3.45
N ASP A 183 -14.99 14.67 -4.03
CA ASP A 183 -15.53 15.16 -5.30
C ASP A 183 -16.35 16.46 -5.11
N GLU A 184 -15.67 17.48 -4.57
CA GLU A 184 -16.26 18.79 -4.27
C GLU A 184 -15.47 19.93 -4.93
N PHE A 185 -14.61 19.62 -5.90
CA PHE A 185 -13.64 20.56 -6.44
C PHE A 185 -14.30 21.83 -7.00
N ILE A 186 -15.25 21.68 -7.92
CA ILE A 186 -15.88 22.82 -8.60
C ILE A 186 -16.67 23.69 -7.65
N SER A 187 -17.46 23.10 -6.75
CA SER A 187 -18.25 23.85 -5.77
C SER A 187 -17.34 24.64 -4.81
N ARG A 188 -16.24 24.07 -4.37
CA ARG A 188 -15.27 24.75 -3.50
C ARG A 188 -14.47 25.81 -4.25
N PHE A 189 -14.14 25.58 -5.53
CA PHE A 189 -13.46 26.59 -6.35
C PHE A 189 -14.33 27.81 -6.58
N THR A 190 -15.60 27.62 -6.94
CA THR A 190 -16.56 28.72 -7.09
C THR A 190 -16.70 29.52 -5.78
N LYS A 191 -16.81 28.82 -4.65
CA LYS A 191 -16.85 29.47 -3.34
C LYS A 191 -15.57 30.23 -3.01
N GLN A 192 -14.40 29.70 -3.37
CA GLN A 192 -13.12 30.36 -3.14
C GLN A 192 -13.00 31.65 -3.97
N LEU A 193 -13.45 31.63 -5.24
CA LEU A 193 -13.49 32.84 -6.08
C LEU A 193 -14.37 33.92 -5.45
N ASP A 194 -15.57 33.55 -4.95
CA ASP A 194 -16.47 34.51 -4.27
C ASP A 194 -15.85 35.11 -3.02
N MET A 195 -15.19 34.27 -2.18
CA MET A 195 -14.45 34.73 -1.00
C MET A 195 -13.32 35.70 -1.35
N ASP A 196 -12.70 35.56 -2.52
CA ASP A 196 -11.63 36.41 -3.03
C ASP A 196 -12.16 37.61 -3.84
N SER A 197 -13.47 37.86 -3.75
CA SER A 197 -14.19 38.98 -4.42
C SER A 197 -14.14 38.91 -5.94
N ILE A 198 -14.18 37.70 -6.50
CA ILE A 198 -14.33 37.46 -7.93
C ILE A 198 -15.74 36.93 -8.18
N TYR A 199 -16.61 37.77 -8.68
CA TYR A 199 -18.00 37.38 -8.99
C TYR A 199 -18.06 36.46 -10.21
N VAL A 200 -18.68 35.30 -10.06
CA VAL A 200 -18.84 34.29 -11.15
C VAL A 200 -20.23 34.44 -11.74
N ASP A 201 -20.29 34.93 -12.98
CA ASP A 201 -21.52 35.04 -13.78
C ASP A 201 -21.53 33.96 -14.85
N GLY A 202 -21.94 32.75 -14.45
CA GLY A 202 -22.08 31.63 -15.37
C GLY A 202 -22.12 30.25 -14.67
N PRO A 203 -22.56 29.22 -15.37
CA PRO A 203 -22.73 27.90 -14.80
C PRO A 203 -21.41 27.11 -14.72
N ALA A 204 -21.39 26.15 -13.80
CA ALA A 204 -20.42 25.05 -13.81
C ALA A 204 -20.89 23.95 -14.78
N THR A 205 -19.97 23.41 -15.58
CA THR A 205 -20.27 22.37 -16.57
C THR A 205 -19.13 21.35 -16.66
N ASN A 206 -19.41 20.17 -17.22
CA ASN A 206 -18.36 19.25 -17.64
C ASN A 206 -17.96 19.53 -19.09
N GLY A 207 -16.69 19.33 -19.44
CA GLY A 207 -16.22 19.57 -20.78
C GLY A 207 -14.80 19.07 -21.06
N SER A 208 -14.25 19.51 -22.18
CA SER A 208 -12.88 19.22 -22.59
C SER A 208 -12.06 20.51 -22.69
N LEU A 209 -10.74 20.40 -22.49
CA LEU A 209 -9.83 21.52 -22.64
C LEU A 209 -9.66 21.88 -24.12
N PRO A 210 -10.00 23.11 -24.56
CA PRO A 210 -9.80 23.53 -25.94
C PRO A 210 -8.31 23.83 -26.22
N LYS A 211 -7.90 23.68 -27.47
CA LYS A 211 -6.50 23.85 -27.89
C LYS A 211 -5.96 25.28 -27.67
N ASN A 212 -6.82 26.27 -27.67
CA ASN A 212 -6.47 27.69 -27.47
C ASN A 212 -6.56 28.14 -26.01
N ALA A 213 -6.80 27.24 -25.07
CA ALA A 213 -6.78 27.56 -23.64
C ALA A 213 -5.35 27.92 -23.19
N LEU A 214 -5.24 28.95 -22.38
CA LEU A 214 -3.98 29.42 -21.80
C LEU A 214 -3.84 28.89 -20.38
N LEU A 215 -2.69 28.34 -20.07
CA LEU A 215 -2.37 27.86 -18.71
C LEU A 215 -2.30 29.05 -17.76
N LEU A 216 -2.99 28.95 -16.64
CA LEU A 216 -3.01 29.94 -15.58
C LEU A 216 -2.20 29.49 -14.35
N CYS A 217 -2.47 28.29 -13.88
CA CYS A 217 -1.80 27.73 -12.71
C CYS A 217 -1.73 26.20 -12.82
N THR A 218 -0.66 25.61 -12.29
CA THR A 218 -0.56 24.16 -12.04
C THR A 218 -0.12 23.93 -10.62
N ARG A 219 -0.82 23.05 -9.92
CA ARG A 219 -0.40 22.50 -8.64
C ARG A 219 0.03 21.05 -8.85
N SER A 220 1.10 20.66 -8.16
CA SER A 220 1.61 19.29 -8.31
C SER A 220 2.17 18.76 -6.99
N HIS A 221 2.01 17.45 -6.78
CA HIS A 221 2.58 16.70 -5.67
C HIS A 221 3.40 15.53 -6.17
N GLN A 222 4.53 15.24 -5.53
CA GLN A 222 5.40 14.14 -5.96
C GLN A 222 4.84 12.79 -5.56
N LEU A 223 5.21 11.74 -6.31
CA LEU A 223 4.82 10.38 -6.03
C LEU A 223 5.19 9.93 -4.61
N VAL A 224 6.36 10.33 -4.10
CA VAL A 224 6.80 10.01 -2.74
C VAL A 224 5.87 10.60 -1.67
N ASP A 225 5.29 11.78 -1.91
CA ASP A 225 4.36 12.44 -0.98
C ASP A 225 3.00 11.70 -0.95
N VAL A 226 2.60 11.12 -2.08
CA VAL A 226 1.41 10.24 -2.19
C VAL A 226 1.70 8.86 -1.60
N LEU A 227 2.92 8.34 -1.79
CA LEU A 227 3.32 7.01 -1.35
C LEU A 227 3.29 6.85 0.17
N GLU A 228 3.76 7.84 0.92
CA GLU A 228 3.85 7.73 2.38
C GLU A 228 2.48 7.52 3.05
N PRO A 229 1.46 8.38 2.87
CA PRO A 229 0.14 8.15 3.46
C PRO A 229 -0.56 6.90 2.90
N MET A 230 -0.33 6.56 1.62
CA MET A 230 -0.81 5.32 1.03
C MET A 230 -0.34 4.09 1.79
N MET A 231 0.94 4.05 2.15
CA MET A 231 1.55 2.90 2.81
C MET A 231 1.30 2.92 4.32
N LYS A 232 1.53 4.07 4.99
CA LYS A 232 1.39 4.25 6.45
C LYS A 232 -0.05 4.06 6.90
N ASN A 233 -1.00 4.74 6.25
CA ASN A 233 -2.42 4.73 6.62
C ASN A 233 -3.24 3.70 5.85
N SER A 234 -2.63 3.05 4.85
CA SER A 234 -3.32 2.12 3.95
C SER A 234 -4.45 2.76 3.12
N ASP A 235 -4.29 4.04 2.74
CA ASP A 235 -5.31 4.80 2.03
C ASP A 235 -5.58 4.23 0.63
N ASN A 236 -6.86 3.96 0.35
CA ASN A 236 -7.28 3.33 -0.89
C ASN A 236 -7.27 4.32 -2.06
N LEU A 237 -7.72 5.57 -1.84
CA LEU A 237 -7.74 6.58 -2.90
C LEU A 237 -6.34 6.88 -3.44
N TYR A 238 -5.36 6.99 -2.54
CA TYR A 238 -3.96 7.21 -2.93
C TYR A 238 -3.41 6.07 -3.79
N ALA A 239 -3.79 4.83 -3.45
CA ALA A 239 -3.40 3.67 -4.23
C ALA A 239 -4.06 3.64 -5.62
N GLU A 240 -5.35 3.95 -5.70
CA GLU A 240 -6.04 4.01 -6.98
C GLU A 240 -5.53 5.19 -7.85
N SER A 241 -5.30 6.36 -7.23
CA SER A 241 -4.69 7.48 -7.95
C SER A 241 -3.36 7.07 -8.57
N MET A 242 -2.48 6.44 -7.79
CA MET A 242 -1.18 5.94 -8.28
C MET A 242 -1.34 4.86 -9.37
N PHE A 243 -2.34 3.99 -9.23
CA PHE A 243 -2.65 2.95 -10.21
C PHE A 243 -3.06 3.53 -11.57
N TYR A 244 -3.94 4.54 -11.57
CA TYR A 244 -4.36 5.22 -12.81
C TYR A 244 -3.23 6.09 -13.41
N GLN A 245 -2.32 6.64 -12.60
CA GLN A 245 -1.13 7.34 -13.12
C GLN A 245 -0.22 6.41 -13.93
N LEU A 246 -0.09 5.15 -13.55
CA LEU A 246 0.65 4.15 -14.34
C LEU A 246 0.08 4.00 -15.76
N ALA A 247 -1.24 4.04 -15.89
CA ALA A 247 -1.92 3.97 -17.19
C ALA A 247 -1.72 5.26 -18.00
N ALA A 248 -1.93 6.42 -17.37
CA ALA A 248 -1.81 7.72 -18.02
C ALA A 248 -0.39 7.99 -18.51
N ALA A 249 0.61 7.74 -17.70
CA ALA A 249 2.02 7.90 -18.06
C ALA A 249 2.46 6.96 -19.20
N ALA A 250 1.79 5.82 -19.36
CA ALA A 250 2.00 4.92 -20.50
C ALA A 250 1.26 5.34 -21.77
N GLY A 251 0.64 6.53 -21.79
CA GLY A 251 -0.06 7.11 -22.95
C GLY A 251 -1.54 6.74 -23.08
N ALA A 252 -2.15 6.14 -22.03
CA ALA A 252 -3.58 5.84 -22.07
C ALA A 252 -4.42 7.08 -21.74
N HIS A 253 -5.21 7.57 -22.68
CA HIS A 253 -6.13 8.69 -22.53
C HIS A 253 -7.49 8.35 -23.13
N PRO A 254 -8.55 8.19 -22.32
CA PRO A 254 -8.56 8.18 -20.85
C PRO A 254 -7.82 6.96 -20.25
N ALA A 255 -7.23 7.15 -19.09
CA ALA A 255 -6.65 6.07 -18.31
C ALA A 255 -7.75 5.10 -17.85
N LYS A 256 -7.50 3.78 -17.97
CA LYS A 256 -8.43 2.72 -17.53
C LYS A 256 -7.71 1.74 -16.61
N ALA A 257 -8.45 1.12 -15.72
CA ALA A 257 -7.92 0.06 -14.84
C ALA A 257 -7.24 -1.08 -15.64
N SER A 258 -7.76 -1.42 -16.82
CA SER A 258 -7.14 -2.43 -17.70
C SER A 258 -5.74 -2.05 -18.18
N HIS A 259 -5.49 -0.79 -18.46
CA HIS A 259 -4.17 -0.27 -18.85
C HIS A 259 -3.22 -0.25 -17.65
N ALA A 260 -3.71 0.18 -16.48
CA ALA A 260 -2.92 0.15 -15.25
C ALA A 260 -2.50 -1.28 -14.87
N ARG A 261 -3.40 -2.26 -14.99
CA ARG A 261 -3.10 -3.70 -14.80
C ARG A 261 -1.98 -4.17 -15.74
N GLN A 262 -1.94 -3.71 -16.98
CA GLN A 262 -0.86 -4.06 -17.92
C GLN A 262 0.49 -3.51 -17.45
N GLN A 263 0.53 -2.30 -16.88
CA GLN A 263 1.77 -1.74 -16.35
C GLN A 263 2.25 -2.52 -15.12
N VAL A 264 1.36 -2.85 -14.19
CA VAL A 264 1.71 -3.70 -13.03
C VAL A 264 2.25 -5.05 -13.49
N LYS A 265 1.63 -5.70 -14.48
CA LYS A 265 2.11 -6.97 -15.05
C LYS A 265 3.53 -6.86 -15.64
N LYS A 266 3.92 -5.73 -16.24
CA LYS A 266 5.29 -5.50 -16.71
C LYS A 266 6.31 -5.53 -15.57
N THR A 267 6.01 -4.88 -14.45
CA THR A 267 6.90 -4.92 -13.27
C THR A 267 6.94 -6.31 -12.65
N LEU A 268 5.81 -7.02 -12.56
CA LEU A 268 5.80 -8.41 -12.08
C LEU A 268 6.66 -9.33 -12.96
N SER A 269 6.61 -9.16 -14.29
CA SER A 269 7.47 -9.90 -15.22
C SER A 269 8.96 -9.61 -14.98
N ARG A 270 9.33 -8.32 -14.77
CA ARG A 270 10.71 -7.92 -14.45
C ARG A 270 11.17 -8.50 -13.10
N ALA A 271 10.27 -8.66 -12.16
CA ALA A 271 10.52 -9.29 -10.86
C ALA A 271 10.59 -10.82 -10.91
N GLY A 272 10.49 -11.42 -12.10
CA GLY A 272 10.52 -12.87 -12.27
C GLY A 272 9.32 -13.60 -11.67
N VAL A 273 8.19 -12.89 -11.55
CA VAL A 273 6.94 -13.50 -11.07
C VAL A 273 6.37 -14.40 -12.16
N THR A 274 6.16 -15.65 -11.81
CA THR A 274 5.48 -16.67 -12.62
C THR A 274 4.30 -17.24 -11.83
N GLY A 275 3.32 -17.82 -12.50
CA GLY A 275 2.16 -18.46 -11.86
C GLY A 275 0.89 -17.64 -11.95
N GLN A 276 -0.10 -18.01 -11.16
CA GLN A 276 -1.45 -17.46 -11.23
C GLN A 276 -1.60 -16.25 -10.31
N TYR A 277 -2.21 -15.19 -10.84
CA TYR A 277 -2.65 -14.03 -10.08
C TYR A 277 -3.77 -13.29 -10.84
N LYS A 278 -4.59 -12.54 -10.13
CA LYS A 278 -5.60 -11.65 -10.69
C LYS A 278 -5.49 -10.28 -10.01
N ILE A 279 -5.40 -9.22 -10.81
CA ILE A 279 -5.39 -7.83 -10.38
C ILE A 279 -6.70 -7.20 -10.84
N ALA A 280 -7.52 -6.76 -9.91
CA ALA A 280 -8.76 -6.03 -10.19
C ALA A 280 -8.54 -4.52 -10.02
N ASP A 281 -7.93 -4.10 -8.91
CA ASP A 281 -7.69 -2.70 -8.54
C ASP A 281 -6.24 -2.48 -8.05
N GLY A 282 -5.92 -1.23 -7.70
CA GLY A 282 -4.61 -0.86 -7.17
C GLY A 282 -4.49 -0.91 -5.65
N SER A 283 -5.60 -0.91 -4.93
CA SER A 283 -5.65 -0.77 -3.47
C SER A 283 -5.76 -2.09 -2.71
N GLY A 284 -6.34 -3.12 -3.33
CA GLY A 284 -6.68 -4.39 -2.69
C GLY A 284 -8.04 -4.37 -1.99
N LEU A 285 -8.89 -3.37 -2.27
CA LEU A 285 -10.25 -3.30 -1.77
C LEU A 285 -11.13 -4.35 -2.43
N SER A 286 -10.95 -4.57 -3.73
CA SER A 286 -11.67 -5.59 -4.49
C SER A 286 -11.40 -7.00 -3.99
N LEU A 287 -12.45 -7.75 -3.74
CA LEU A 287 -12.37 -9.18 -3.41
C LEU A 287 -11.98 -10.06 -4.61
N TYR A 288 -11.88 -9.47 -5.81
CA TYR A 288 -11.45 -10.16 -7.03
C TYR A 288 -9.93 -10.16 -7.23
N ASN A 289 -9.17 -9.50 -6.35
CA ASN A 289 -7.72 -9.61 -6.33
C ASN A 289 -7.28 -10.96 -5.78
N TYR A 290 -6.35 -11.62 -6.47
CA TYR A 290 -5.69 -12.84 -6.02
C TYR A 290 -4.19 -12.74 -6.31
N VAL A 291 -3.38 -13.01 -5.30
CA VAL A 291 -1.92 -13.11 -5.39
C VAL A 291 -1.43 -14.33 -4.62
N THR A 292 -0.16 -14.67 -4.75
CA THR A 292 0.48 -15.70 -3.95
C THR A 292 1.47 -15.08 -2.97
N PRO A 293 1.78 -15.71 -1.82
CA PRO A 293 2.88 -15.28 -0.96
C PRO A 293 4.22 -15.18 -1.70
N GLU A 294 4.49 -16.12 -2.61
CA GLU A 294 5.68 -16.10 -3.44
C GLU A 294 5.74 -14.85 -4.33
N LEU A 295 4.61 -14.42 -4.91
CA LEU A 295 4.55 -13.20 -5.71
C LEU A 295 4.94 -11.97 -4.91
N LEU A 296 4.35 -11.80 -3.71
CA LEU A 296 4.67 -10.67 -2.83
C LEU A 296 6.14 -10.68 -2.41
N ALA A 297 6.69 -11.85 -2.03
CA ALA A 297 8.09 -11.98 -1.66
C ALA A 297 9.02 -11.67 -2.84
N LYS A 298 8.80 -12.22 -4.04
CA LYS A 298 9.59 -11.92 -5.24
C LYS A 298 9.58 -10.44 -5.59
N LEU A 299 8.43 -9.79 -5.46
CA LEU A 299 8.31 -8.36 -5.74
C LEU A 299 9.08 -7.51 -4.73
N LEU A 300 9.05 -7.87 -3.44
CA LEU A 300 9.85 -7.21 -2.40
C LEU A 300 11.36 -7.45 -2.59
N ILE A 301 11.77 -8.67 -2.98
CA ILE A 301 13.17 -8.97 -3.35
C ILE A 301 13.61 -8.09 -4.52
N TYR A 302 12.79 -7.99 -5.56
CA TYR A 302 13.04 -7.12 -6.70
C TYR A 302 13.20 -5.65 -6.29
N ALA A 303 12.32 -5.15 -5.45
CA ALA A 303 12.38 -3.78 -4.95
C ALA A 303 13.65 -3.52 -4.13
N TYR A 304 14.04 -4.47 -3.27
CA TYR A 304 15.25 -4.35 -2.44
C TYR A 304 16.52 -4.25 -3.28
N ARG A 305 16.60 -5.02 -4.38
CA ARG A 305 17.75 -5.04 -5.29
C ARG A 305 17.88 -3.80 -6.17
N LYS A 306 16.88 -2.88 -6.14
CA LYS A 306 16.88 -1.63 -6.90
C LYS A 306 16.92 -0.42 -5.96
N SER A 307 18.06 0.27 -5.89
CA SER A 307 18.26 1.45 -5.03
C SER A 307 17.25 2.57 -5.30
N SER A 308 16.80 2.73 -6.55
CA SER A 308 15.80 3.69 -6.96
C SER A 308 14.39 3.39 -6.41
N ILE A 309 14.12 2.14 -6.02
CA ILE A 309 12.83 1.71 -5.47
C ILE A 309 12.91 1.60 -3.96
N ILE A 310 13.92 0.86 -3.45
CA ILE A 310 13.96 0.51 -2.02
C ILE A 310 14.08 1.73 -1.12
N ARG A 311 14.82 2.77 -1.55
CA ARG A 311 15.01 4.00 -0.78
C ARG A 311 13.66 4.61 -0.37
N ASP A 312 12.76 4.80 -1.33
CA ASP A 312 11.49 5.47 -1.12
C ASP A 312 10.43 4.51 -0.55
N LEU A 313 10.44 3.24 -0.99
CA LEU A 313 9.54 2.20 -0.47
C LEU A 313 9.79 1.90 1.01
N TYR A 314 11.05 1.70 1.41
CA TYR A 314 11.38 1.23 2.77
C TYR A 314 10.98 2.24 3.86
N VAL A 315 11.14 3.53 3.60
CA VAL A 315 10.75 4.59 4.53
C VAL A 315 9.23 4.78 4.60
N SER A 316 8.52 4.50 3.50
CA SER A 316 7.05 4.60 3.45
C SER A 316 6.33 3.47 4.16
N LEU A 317 6.98 2.32 4.41
CA LEU A 317 6.36 1.19 5.10
C LEU A 317 6.07 1.52 6.57
N PRO A 318 4.92 1.06 7.13
CA PRO A 318 4.67 1.09 8.57
C PRO A 318 5.76 0.38 9.37
N ILE A 319 6.12 0.95 10.53
CA ILE A 319 7.13 0.44 11.45
C ILE A 319 6.45 -0.21 12.65
N ALA A 320 6.86 -1.43 12.98
CA ALA A 320 6.33 -2.19 14.11
C ALA A 320 6.47 -1.42 15.43
N GLY A 321 5.34 -1.23 16.13
CA GLY A 321 5.25 -0.55 17.41
C GLY A 321 5.31 0.98 17.35
N GLU A 322 5.62 1.60 16.19
CA GLU A 322 5.91 3.03 16.10
C GLU A 322 4.86 3.82 15.30
N ASP A 323 4.57 3.43 14.07
CA ASP A 323 3.74 4.24 13.19
C ASP A 323 2.78 3.44 12.30
N GLY A 324 1.95 4.19 11.59
CA GLY A 324 1.01 3.69 10.60
C GLY A 324 0.13 2.57 11.16
N THR A 325 -0.21 1.62 10.31
CA THR A 325 -1.06 0.47 10.67
C THR A 325 -0.38 -0.54 11.61
N LEU A 326 0.91 -0.41 11.87
CA LEU A 326 1.66 -1.23 12.83
C LEU A 326 1.90 -0.54 14.19
N LYS A 327 1.44 0.71 14.39
CA LYS A 327 1.66 1.50 15.61
C LYS A 327 1.26 0.76 16.90
N LYS A 328 0.22 -0.07 16.84
CA LYS A 328 -0.30 -0.81 18.01
C LYS A 328 0.08 -2.29 17.99
N ARG A 329 0.92 -2.72 17.06
CA ARG A 329 1.35 -4.12 16.88
C ARG A 329 2.85 -4.26 17.19
N MET A 330 3.25 -5.41 17.72
CA MET A 330 4.67 -5.74 17.98
C MET A 330 5.38 -4.64 18.80
N LYS A 331 4.71 -4.10 19.83
CA LYS A 331 5.28 -3.06 20.71
C LYS A 331 6.42 -3.57 21.57
N ASP A 332 6.41 -4.86 21.82
CA ASP A 332 7.39 -5.56 22.65
C ASP A 332 8.04 -6.68 21.86
N GLY A 333 9.28 -7.01 22.22
CA GLY A 333 10.02 -8.10 21.60
C GLY A 333 10.90 -7.66 20.41
N PRO A 334 11.58 -8.61 19.77
CA PRO A 334 12.62 -8.33 18.77
C PRO A 334 12.10 -7.73 17.46
N ALA A 335 10.80 -7.81 17.20
CA ALA A 335 10.18 -7.20 16.01
C ALA A 335 9.93 -5.69 16.16
N HIS A 336 9.94 -5.14 17.39
CA HIS A 336 9.72 -3.72 17.67
C HIS A 336 10.78 -2.86 16.97
N ILE A 337 10.33 -1.80 16.26
CA ILE A 337 11.16 -0.87 15.45
C ILE A 337 11.87 -1.57 14.27
N ASN A 338 12.04 -2.88 14.32
CA ASN A 338 12.77 -3.68 13.36
C ASN A 338 11.93 -3.97 12.10
N VAL A 339 10.72 -4.50 12.28
CA VAL A 339 9.85 -4.88 11.16
C VAL A 339 9.27 -3.66 10.46
N ARG A 340 9.40 -3.61 9.13
CA ARG A 340 8.77 -2.63 8.25
C ARG A 340 7.92 -3.36 7.23
N ALA A 341 6.60 -3.22 7.31
CA ALA A 341 5.70 -4.03 6.50
C ALA A 341 4.37 -3.37 6.18
N LYS A 342 3.82 -3.71 5.02
CA LYS A 342 2.46 -3.36 4.63
C LYS A 342 1.48 -4.37 5.19
N THR A 343 0.46 -3.89 5.87
CA THR A 343 -0.67 -4.68 6.36
C THR A 343 -1.78 -4.78 5.31
N GLY A 344 -2.57 -5.83 5.36
CA GLY A 344 -3.82 -5.95 4.62
C GLY A 344 -4.90 -6.59 5.48
N THR A 345 -6.13 -6.05 5.41
CA THR A 345 -7.30 -6.60 6.12
C THR A 345 -8.55 -6.33 5.28
N VAL A 346 -9.28 -7.38 5.00
CA VAL A 346 -10.67 -7.36 4.54
C VAL A 346 -11.40 -8.48 5.26
N THR A 347 -12.71 -8.55 5.15
CA THR A 347 -13.49 -9.63 5.79
C THR A 347 -12.92 -11.00 5.46
N GLY A 348 -12.59 -11.78 6.49
CA GLY A 348 -12.04 -13.11 6.37
C GLY A 348 -10.57 -13.20 5.97
N VAL A 349 -9.84 -12.06 5.83
CA VAL A 349 -8.44 -12.04 5.41
C VAL A 349 -7.61 -11.09 6.27
N SER A 350 -6.42 -11.53 6.66
CA SER A 350 -5.35 -10.71 7.19
C SER A 350 -4.04 -11.03 6.48
N SER A 351 -3.31 -10.02 6.04
CA SER A 351 -2.03 -10.19 5.36
C SER A 351 -0.97 -9.21 5.89
N LEU A 352 0.28 -9.61 5.78
CA LEU A 352 1.44 -8.79 6.16
C LEU A 352 2.63 -9.18 5.27
N ALA A 353 3.28 -8.19 4.66
CA ALA A 353 4.45 -8.45 3.83
C ALA A 353 5.43 -7.27 3.91
N GLY A 354 6.73 -7.55 4.00
CA GLY A 354 7.75 -6.54 4.15
C GLY A 354 9.12 -7.10 4.49
N TYR A 355 9.84 -6.35 5.32
CA TYR A 355 11.24 -6.59 5.68
C TYR A 355 11.42 -6.73 7.19
N ALA A 356 12.39 -7.54 7.60
CA ALA A 356 12.83 -7.72 8.98
C ALA A 356 14.34 -7.96 9.02
N VAL A 357 14.99 -7.59 10.11
CA VAL A 357 16.40 -7.92 10.38
C VAL A 357 16.45 -9.01 11.42
N ALA A 358 17.06 -10.14 11.11
CA ALA A 358 17.28 -11.24 12.06
C ALA A 358 18.38 -10.90 13.07
N ALA A 359 18.45 -11.64 14.19
CA ALA A 359 19.45 -11.41 15.25
C ALA A 359 20.91 -11.54 14.78
N ASN A 360 21.16 -12.29 13.72
CA ASN A 360 22.46 -12.40 13.05
C ASN A 360 22.73 -11.30 12.02
N ASN A 361 21.92 -10.22 11.99
CA ASN A 361 21.95 -9.10 11.04
C ASN A 361 21.63 -9.47 9.58
N HIS A 362 21.05 -10.63 9.31
CA HIS A 362 20.54 -10.92 7.97
C HIS A 362 19.27 -10.12 7.69
N MET A 363 19.21 -9.50 6.53
CA MET A 363 18.01 -8.84 6.02
C MET A 363 17.06 -9.86 5.41
N LEU A 364 15.84 -9.90 5.92
CA LEU A 364 14.81 -10.84 5.49
C LEU A 364 13.68 -10.13 4.74
N VAL A 365 13.16 -10.81 3.72
CA VAL A 365 11.83 -10.53 3.13
C VAL A 365 10.87 -11.56 3.66
N PHE A 366 9.66 -11.14 3.99
CA PHE A 366 8.60 -12.06 4.34
C PHE A 366 7.24 -11.64 3.73
N SER A 367 6.40 -12.62 3.47
CA SER A 367 4.99 -12.45 3.10
C SER A 367 4.15 -13.48 3.81
N ILE A 368 3.04 -13.04 4.41
CA ILE A 368 2.10 -13.87 5.18
C ILE A 368 0.69 -13.50 4.76
N ILE A 369 -0.12 -14.46 4.36
CA ILE A 369 -1.55 -14.27 4.08
C ILE A 369 -2.33 -15.32 4.86
N ASN A 370 -3.21 -14.86 5.76
CA ASN A 370 -4.20 -15.68 6.46
C ASN A 370 -5.57 -15.44 5.82
N GLN A 371 -6.26 -16.49 5.43
CA GLN A 371 -7.60 -16.43 4.83
C GLN A 371 -8.54 -17.42 5.50
N GLY A 372 -9.86 -17.12 5.51
CA GLY A 372 -10.85 -17.90 6.23
C GLY A 372 -10.84 -17.63 7.74
N ILE A 373 -10.27 -16.50 8.19
CA ILE A 373 -10.25 -16.09 9.59
C ILE A 373 -11.57 -15.40 9.98
N MET A 374 -12.14 -15.77 11.13
CA MET A 374 -13.38 -15.15 11.62
C MET A 374 -13.15 -13.78 12.25
N LYS A 375 -12.01 -13.60 12.91
CA LYS A 375 -11.59 -12.34 13.52
C LYS A 375 -10.24 -11.93 12.96
N ALA A 376 -10.16 -10.70 12.45
CA ALA A 376 -8.90 -10.18 11.88
C ALA A 376 -7.74 -10.22 12.87
N ASP A 377 -8.02 -10.09 14.18
CA ASP A 377 -7.01 -10.11 15.22
C ASP A 377 -6.32 -11.47 15.37
N ASP A 378 -7.00 -12.58 15.09
CA ASP A 378 -6.37 -13.92 15.14
C ASP A 378 -5.22 -14.00 14.11
N GLY A 379 -5.48 -13.49 12.90
CA GLY A 379 -4.45 -13.40 11.86
C GLY A 379 -3.31 -12.43 12.24
N ARG A 380 -3.64 -11.27 12.83
CA ARG A 380 -2.65 -10.28 13.28
C ARG A 380 -1.75 -10.84 14.37
N ILE A 381 -2.31 -11.51 15.38
CA ILE A 381 -1.55 -12.16 16.47
C ILE A 381 -0.62 -13.22 15.91
N PHE A 382 -1.09 -14.04 14.96
CA PHE A 382 -0.24 -15.02 14.29
C PHE A 382 0.94 -14.35 13.56
N GLN A 383 0.67 -13.32 12.78
CA GLN A 383 1.70 -12.57 12.04
C GLN A 383 2.73 -11.93 12.99
N ASP A 384 2.28 -11.37 14.12
CA ASP A 384 3.17 -10.76 15.13
C ASP A 384 4.10 -11.80 15.75
N LYS A 385 3.61 -13.02 16.02
CA LYS A 385 4.43 -14.15 16.48
C LYS A 385 5.47 -14.55 15.43
N VAL A 386 5.07 -14.62 14.15
CA VAL A 386 6.00 -14.91 13.04
C VAL A 386 7.07 -13.82 12.95
N CYS A 387 6.71 -12.54 12.96
CA CYS A 387 7.67 -11.43 12.90
C CYS A 387 8.65 -11.47 14.09
N ASN A 388 8.18 -11.73 15.31
CA ASN A 388 9.07 -11.91 16.47
C ASN A 388 10.00 -13.12 16.30
N ALA A 389 9.54 -14.21 15.69
CA ALA A 389 10.39 -15.37 15.39
C ALA A 389 11.45 -15.06 14.34
N LEU A 390 11.15 -14.22 13.33
CA LEU A 390 12.10 -13.78 12.31
C LEU A 390 13.23 -12.94 12.87
N CYS A 391 12.94 -12.10 13.88
CA CYS A 391 13.88 -11.13 14.45
C CYS A 391 14.68 -11.68 15.66
N LYS A 392 14.37 -12.91 16.14
CA LYS A 392 14.96 -13.51 17.33
C LYS A 392 16.28 -14.22 17.05
#